data_ed7f5dbf8f4529c762f511d84d77ee3d
#
_entry.id   ed7f5dbf8f4529c762f511d84d77ee3d
#
_cell.length_a   1.000
_cell.length_b   1.000
_cell.length_c   1.000
_cell.angle_alpha   90.00
_cell.angle_beta   90.00
_cell.angle_gamma   90.00
#
_symmetry.space_group_name_H-M   'P 1'
#
loop_
_entity.id
_entity.type
_entity.pdbx_description
1 polymer ?
#
loop_
_entity_poly.entity_id
_entity_poly.type
_entity_poly.pdbx_seq_one_letter_code
_entity_poly.pdbx_strand_id
1 'polypeptide(L)'
;MIDPKFIGKTYPPTKYIVGIEKIKEYVNATGEKNPLCCNEAAAKAGPYGQIVAPPMFAVVYMKETVGAMLFDRELQLNMPMLVHGEQEFLFHKPVKHGDEVFTTGRLKSAEARKQNLVVSLETESRVNGELVTTGLYTFVVRGGAL
;
A
#
# COMPACT_ATOMS: atom_id res chain seq x y z
N MET A 1 1.29 -9.64 22.57
CA MET A 1 0.70 -10.51 21.51
C MET A 1 -0.64 -9.95 21.09
N ILE A 2 -0.98 -9.94 19.78
CA ILE A 2 -2.31 -9.51 19.33
C ILE A 2 -3.34 -10.58 19.67
N ASP A 3 -4.49 -10.16 20.23
CA ASP A 3 -5.62 -11.05 20.51
C ASP A 3 -6.14 -11.65 19.19
N PRO A 4 -6.26 -12.98 19.07
CA PRO A 4 -6.76 -13.65 17.86
C PRO A 4 -8.12 -13.14 17.35
N LYS A 5 -8.95 -12.57 18.22
CA LYS A 5 -10.24 -11.98 17.83
C LYS A 5 -10.11 -10.86 16.79
N PHE A 6 -8.94 -10.22 16.69
CA PHE A 6 -8.70 -9.14 15.72
C PHE A 6 -8.31 -9.66 14.32
N ILE A 7 -8.02 -10.95 14.17
CA ILE A 7 -7.75 -11.53 12.85
C ILE A 7 -9.02 -11.40 12.01
N GLY A 8 -8.85 -10.85 10.81
CA GLY A 8 -9.97 -10.50 9.92
C GLY A 8 -10.54 -9.10 10.14
N LYS A 9 -10.04 -8.33 11.12
CA LYS A 9 -10.44 -6.94 11.31
C LYS A 9 -10.21 -6.14 10.04
N THR A 10 -11.23 -5.43 9.59
CA THR A 10 -11.20 -4.61 8.38
C THR A 10 -11.01 -3.13 8.71
N TYR A 11 -10.36 -2.43 7.79
CA TYR A 11 -10.15 -0.99 7.86
C TYR A 11 -10.96 -0.32 6.75
N PRO A 12 -11.72 0.74 7.06
CA PRO A 12 -12.61 1.38 6.10
C PRO A 12 -11.83 1.94 4.91
N PRO A 13 -12.49 2.15 3.76
CA PRO A 13 -11.84 2.69 2.58
C PRO A 13 -11.20 4.05 2.86
N THR A 14 -9.96 4.21 2.44
CA THR A 14 -9.30 5.50 2.36
C THR A 14 -9.27 5.94 0.90
N LYS A 15 -9.52 7.23 0.64
CA LYS A 15 -9.50 7.81 -0.70
C LYS A 15 -8.20 8.55 -0.95
N TYR A 16 -7.58 8.28 -2.09
CA TYR A 16 -6.42 9.00 -2.57
C TYR A 16 -6.65 9.48 -4.01
N ILE A 17 -6.44 10.76 -4.27
CA ILE A 17 -6.51 11.33 -5.63
C ILE A 17 -5.09 11.40 -6.18
N VAL A 18 -4.87 10.73 -7.30
CA VAL A 18 -3.55 10.65 -7.95
C VAL A 18 -3.23 11.97 -8.64
N GLY A 19 -2.32 12.75 -8.07
CA GLY A 19 -1.88 14.03 -8.60
C GLY A 19 -0.63 13.90 -9.47
N ILE A 20 -0.56 14.68 -10.55
CA ILE A 20 0.60 14.67 -11.46
C ILE A 20 1.89 15.10 -10.74
N GLU A 21 1.83 16.08 -9.86
CA GLU A 21 3.00 16.55 -9.12
C GLU A 21 3.55 15.48 -8.17
N LYS A 22 2.68 14.68 -7.56
CA LYS A 22 3.11 13.56 -6.72
C LYS A 22 3.74 12.43 -7.55
N ILE A 23 3.23 12.16 -8.74
CA ILE A 23 3.88 11.20 -9.67
C ILE A 23 5.28 11.70 -10.04
N LYS A 24 5.43 12.98 -10.41
CA LYS A 24 6.72 13.58 -10.75
C LYS A 24 7.71 13.52 -9.59
N GLU A 25 7.26 13.84 -8.39
CA GLU A 25 8.06 13.76 -7.16
C GLU A 25 8.56 12.33 -6.93
N TYR A 26 7.65 11.34 -7.04
CA TYR A 26 7.96 9.93 -6.88
C TYR A 26 8.95 9.42 -7.95
N VAL A 27 8.71 9.75 -9.21
CA VAL A 27 9.59 9.42 -10.34
C VAL A 27 11.00 9.97 -10.11
N ASN A 28 11.11 11.23 -9.70
CA ASN A 28 12.40 11.85 -9.42
C ASN A 28 13.11 11.19 -8.22
N ALA A 29 12.38 10.90 -7.16
CA ALA A 29 12.93 10.28 -5.95
C ALA A 29 13.43 8.85 -6.18
N THR A 30 12.77 8.10 -7.06
CA THR A 30 13.09 6.69 -7.33
C THR A 30 13.99 6.49 -8.54
N GLY A 31 14.22 7.54 -9.33
CA GLY A 31 14.99 7.44 -10.58
C GLY A 31 14.27 6.65 -11.68
N GLU A 32 12.94 6.62 -11.66
CA GLU A 32 12.13 5.95 -12.69
C GLU A 32 12.37 6.59 -14.06
N LYS A 33 12.57 5.75 -15.08
CA LYS A 33 12.89 6.19 -16.45
C LYS A 33 11.86 5.74 -17.50
N ASN A 34 10.83 5.01 -17.10
CA ASN A 34 9.79 4.58 -18.03
C ASN A 34 9.10 5.81 -18.65
N PRO A 35 9.14 5.98 -19.98
CA PRO A 35 8.55 7.15 -20.64
C PRO A 35 7.07 7.34 -20.35
N LEU A 36 6.34 6.25 -20.11
CA LEU A 36 4.90 6.32 -19.76
C LEU A 36 4.65 6.98 -18.40
N CYS A 37 5.66 7.03 -17.53
CA CYS A 37 5.60 7.61 -16.20
C CYS A 37 6.20 9.02 -16.12
N CYS A 38 7.14 9.36 -17.03
CA CYS A 38 7.94 10.57 -16.90
C CYS A 38 7.97 11.48 -18.13
N ASN A 39 7.36 11.09 -19.24
CA ASN A 39 7.31 11.89 -20.47
C ASN A 39 5.85 12.05 -20.94
N GLU A 40 5.31 13.25 -20.84
CA GLU A 40 3.91 13.53 -21.17
C GLU A 40 3.58 13.25 -22.65
N ALA A 41 4.47 13.59 -23.58
CA ALA A 41 4.27 13.35 -25.01
C ALA A 41 4.26 11.85 -25.33
N ALA A 42 5.21 11.10 -24.77
CA ALA A 42 5.27 9.64 -24.94
C ALA A 42 4.08 8.95 -24.29
N ALA A 43 3.68 9.37 -23.11
CA ALA A 43 2.53 8.83 -22.38
C ALA A 43 1.22 9.10 -23.14
N LYS A 44 1.06 10.32 -23.69
CA LYS A 44 -0.12 10.69 -24.50
C LYS A 44 -0.24 9.86 -25.78
N ALA A 45 0.89 9.57 -26.42
CA ALA A 45 0.93 8.71 -27.63
C ALA A 45 0.87 7.20 -27.29
N GLY A 46 1.02 6.83 -26.03
CA GLY A 46 1.04 5.47 -25.56
C GLY A 46 -0.35 4.86 -25.33
N PRO A 47 -0.39 3.61 -24.85
CA PRO A 47 -1.63 2.84 -24.74
C PRO A 47 -2.63 3.39 -23.73
N TYR A 48 -2.19 4.24 -22.78
CA TYR A 48 -3.04 4.77 -21.71
C TYR A 48 -3.47 6.22 -21.94
N GLY A 49 -2.92 6.90 -22.95
CA GLY A 49 -3.29 8.26 -23.35
C GLY A 49 -2.88 9.38 -22.39
N GLN A 50 -2.19 9.05 -21.31
CA GLN A 50 -1.70 10.01 -20.31
C GLN A 50 -0.64 9.36 -19.40
N ILE A 51 0.02 10.16 -18.56
CA ILE A 51 0.97 9.67 -17.57
C ILE A 51 0.30 8.63 -16.66
N VAL A 52 0.99 7.50 -16.49
CA VAL A 52 0.65 6.49 -15.49
C VAL A 52 1.62 6.57 -14.31
N ALA A 53 1.12 6.26 -13.13
CA ALA A 53 1.98 6.12 -11.97
C ALA A 53 2.85 4.87 -12.12
N PRO A 54 4.13 4.90 -11.68
CA PRO A 54 4.93 3.68 -11.60
C PRO A 54 4.24 2.64 -10.71
N PRO A 55 4.38 1.33 -10.99
CA PRO A 55 3.68 0.29 -10.22
C PRO A 55 3.88 0.43 -8.71
N MET A 56 5.11 0.65 -8.25
CA MET A 56 5.42 0.81 -6.83
C MET A 56 4.85 2.09 -6.19
N PHE A 57 4.27 3.01 -6.97
CA PHE A 57 3.50 4.14 -6.44
C PHE A 57 2.31 3.67 -5.56
N ALA A 58 1.98 2.39 -5.61
CA ALA A 58 1.00 1.77 -4.72
C ALA A 58 1.27 2.07 -3.23
N VAL A 59 2.53 2.17 -2.83
CA VAL A 59 2.90 2.53 -1.45
C VAL A 59 2.39 3.91 -1.06
N VAL A 60 2.18 4.80 -2.03
CA VAL A 60 1.68 6.17 -1.78
C VAL A 60 0.18 6.16 -1.53
N TYR A 61 -0.62 5.55 -2.42
CA TYR A 61 -2.08 5.56 -2.25
C TYR A 61 -2.59 4.58 -1.18
N MET A 62 -1.78 3.60 -0.77
CA MET A 62 -2.14 2.65 0.30
C MET A 62 -1.72 3.10 1.71
N LYS A 63 -0.90 4.15 1.82
CA LYS A 63 -0.26 4.53 3.08
C LYS A 63 -1.22 4.79 4.24
N GLU A 64 -2.38 5.40 3.97
CA GLU A 64 -3.34 5.73 5.03
C GLU A 64 -4.03 4.48 5.58
N THR A 65 -4.39 3.54 4.71
CA THR A 65 -4.94 2.24 5.12
C THR A 65 -3.94 1.45 5.95
N VAL A 66 -2.68 1.41 5.52
CA VAL A 66 -1.60 0.74 6.26
C VAL A 66 -1.38 1.45 7.60
N GLY A 67 -1.35 2.79 7.60
CA GLY A 67 -1.25 3.60 8.82
C GLY A 67 -2.40 3.34 9.79
N ALA A 68 -3.62 3.21 9.30
CA ALA A 68 -4.79 2.91 10.13
C ALA A 68 -4.61 1.60 10.93
N MET A 69 -4.01 0.57 10.32
CA MET A 69 -3.67 -0.67 11.03
C MET A 69 -2.51 -0.47 11.98
N LEU A 70 -1.41 0.16 11.54
CA LEU A 70 -0.21 0.32 12.36
C LEU A 70 -0.46 1.13 13.64
N PHE A 71 -1.33 2.14 13.57
CA PHE A 71 -1.68 3.01 14.69
C PHE A 71 -3.00 2.62 15.38
N ASP A 72 -3.53 1.45 15.06
CA ASP A 72 -4.72 0.92 15.71
C ASP A 72 -4.43 0.62 17.20
N ARG A 73 -5.07 1.38 18.07
CA ARG A 73 -4.87 1.28 19.53
C ARG A 73 -5.28 -0.08 20.10
N GLU A 74 -6.19 -0.79 19.45
CA GLU A 74 -6.62 -2.11 19.90
C GLU A 74 -5.54 -3.18 19.64
N LEU A 75 -4.71 -2.99 18.60
CA LEU A 75 -3.62 -3.91 18.30
C LEU A 75 -2.39 -3.70 19.18
N GLN A 76 -2.23 -2.52 19.77
CA GLN A 76 -1.14 -2.17 20.69
C GLN A 76 0.26 -2.52 20.14
N LEU A 77 0.50 -2.28 18.86
CA LEU A 77 1.78 -2.55 18.23
C LEU A 77 2.89 -1.67 18.83
N ASN A 78 3.99 -2.29 19.18
CA ASN A 78 5.17 -1.55 19.68
C ASN A 78 5.91 -0.92 18.48
N MET A 79 5.49 0.28 18.09
CA MET A 79 6.01 0.98 16.90
C MET A 79 7.53 1.17 16.89
N PRO A 80 8.21 1.53 18.01
CA PRO A 80 9.67 1.60 18.05
C PRO A 80 10.40 0.29 17.73
N MET A 81 9.74 -0.85 17.90
CA MET A 81 10.29 -2.18 17.63
C MET A 81 9.80 -2.79 16.31
N LEU A 82 8.97 -2.06 15.57
CA LEU A 82 8.38 -2.53 14.32
C LEU A 82 9.30 -2.26 13.14
N VAL A 83 9.48 -3.27 12.31
CA VAL A 83 10.15 -3.15 11.00
C VAL A 83 9.27 -3.69 9.89
N HIS A 84 9.33 -3.07 8.71
CA HIS A 84 8.69 -3.57 7.52
C HIS A 84 9.55 -4.73 6.97
N GLY A 85 9.04 -5.94 7.00
CA GLY A 85 9.77 -7.15 6.64
C GLY A 85 9.64 -7.52 5.17
N GLU A 86 8.41 -7.56 4.66
CA GLU A 86 8.11 -7.98 3.29
C GLU A 86 6.99 -7.15 2.70
N GLN A 87 7.03 -7.00 1.37
CA GLN A 87 6.01 -6.36 0.57
C GLN A 87 5.73 -7.17 -0.69
N GLU A 88 4.46 -7.50 -0.91
CA GLU A 88 4.00 -8.11 -2.15
C GLU A 88 2.92 -7.25 -2.77
N PHE A 89 2.98 -7.04 -4.09
CA PHE A 89 1.92 -6.42 -4.86
C PHE A 89 1.56 -7.26 -6.07
N LEU A 90 0.24 -7.31 -6.36
CA LEU A 90 -0.28 -7.78 -7.63
C LEU A 90 -0.93 -6.58 -8.34
N PHE A 91 -0.37 -6.21 -9.48
CA PHE A 91 -0.86 -5.12 -10.30
C PHE A 91 -1.81 -5.65 -11.37
N HIS A 92 -3.08 -5.23 -11.31
CA HIS A 92 -4.13 -5.66 -12.24
C HIS A 92 -4.34 -4.66 -13.36
N LYS A 93 -4.28 -3.36 -13.03
CA LYS A 93 -4.42 -2.25 -13.97
C LYS A 93 -3.51 -1.08 -13.56
N PRO A 94 -3.00 -0.30 -14.52
CA PRO A 94 -2.24 0.89 -14.20
C PRO A 94 -3.14 1.95 -13.56
N VAL A 95 -2.56 2.70 -12.63
CA VAL A 95 -3.19 3.86 -12.01
C VAL A 95 -2.65 5.11 -12.68
N LYS A 96 -3.54 6.05 -13.00
CA LYS A 96 -3.24 7.23 -13.81
C LYS A 96 -3.45 8.51 -13.02
N HIS A 97 -2.85 9.58 -13.52
CA HIS A 97 -3.18 10.93 -13.04
C HIS A 97 -4.71 11.19 -13.11
N GLY A 98 -5.26 11.70 -12.04
CA GLY A 98 -6.69 11.99 -11.90
C GLY A 98 -7.52 10.84 -11.33
N ASP A 99 -6.98 9.63 -11.23
CA ASP A 99 -7.70 8.51 -10.64
C ASP A 99 -7.97 8.75 -9.16
N GLU A 100 -9.19 8.43 -8.74
CA GLU A 100 -9.58 8.33 -7.34
C GLU A 100 -9.41 6.88 -6.88
N VAL A 101 -8.40 6.64 -6.07
CA VAL A 101 -8.08 5.30 -5.57
C VAL A 101 -8.68 5.11 -4.18
N PHE A 102 -9.52 4.09 -4.05
CA PHE A 102 -10.09 3.67 -2.77
C PHE A 102 -9.39 2.40 -2.31
N THR A 103 -8.75 2.46 -1.14
CA THR A 103 -8.03 1.32 -0.57
C THR A 103 -8.70 0.85 0.70
N THR A 104 -8.97 -0.45 0.77
CA THR A 104 -9.41 -1.15 1.99
C THR A 104 -8.29 -2.02 2.52
N GLY A 105 -8.31 -2.31 3.81
CA GLY A 105 -7.34 -3.18 4.46
C GLY A 105 -8.02 -4.22 5.34
N ARG A 106 -7.36 -5.36 5.53
CA ARG A 106 -7.78 -6.41 6.43
C ARG A 106 -6.58 -7.02 7.15
N LEU A 107 -6.63 -7.09 8.47
CA LEU A 107 -5.62 -7.82 9.23
C LEU A 107 -5.70 -9.31 8.89
N LYS A 108 -4.70 -9.82 8.16
CA LYS A 108 -4.70 -11.20 7.69
C LYS A 108 -4.23 -12.17 8.75
N SER A 109 -3.13 -11.86 9.39
CA SER A 109 -2.54 -12.74 10.41
C SER A 109 -1.73 -11.94 11.44
N ALA A 110 -1.56 -12.55 12.61
CA ALA A 110 -0.66 -12.09 13.66
C ALA A 110 -0.09 -13.33 14.36
N GLU A 111 1.15 -13.66 14.07
CA GLU A 111 1.78 -14.92 14.48
C GLU A 111 3.03 -14.66 15.31
N ALA A 112 3.17 -15.38 16.41
CA ALA A 112 4.42 -15.43 17.16
C ALA A 112 5.44 -16.28 16.40
N ARG A 113 6.60 -15.69 16.09
CA ARG A 113 7.76 -16.40 15.53
C ARG A 113 8.97 -16.18 16.44
N LYS A 114 9.30 -17.21 17.22
CA LYS A 114 10.28 -17.09 18.32
C LYS A 114 9.82 -15.99 19.28
N GLN A 115 10.65 -14.98 19.49
CA GLN A 115 10.35 -13.83 20.35
C GLN A 115 9.65 -12.67 19.62
N ASN A 116 9.49 -12.77 18.29
CA ASN A 116 8.93 -11.70 17.46
C ASN A 116 7.46 -11.97 17.15
N LEU A 117 6.71 -10.90 16.96
CA LEU A 117 5.35 -10.94 16.40
C LEU A 117 5.42 -10.57 14.92
N VAL A 118 4.90 -11.44 14.05
CA VAL A 118 4.78 -11.19 12.61
C VAL A 118 3.33 -10.88 12.30
N VAL A 119 3.09 -9.70 11.72
CA VAL A 119 1.74 -9.19 11.41
C VAL A 119 1.62 -8.97 9.92
N SER A 120 0.55 -9.48 9.32
CA SER A 120 0.29 -9.28 7.89
C SER A 120 -1.03 -8.54 7.66
N LEU A 121 -0.98 -7.53 6.77
CA LEU A 121 -2.13 -6.76 6.31
C LEU A 121 -2.34 -7.00 4.81
N GLU A 122 -3.54 -7.41 4.44
CA GLU A 122 -3.98 -7.42 3.03
C GLU A 122 -4.63 -6.08 2.69
N THR A 123 -4.35 -5.58 1.48
CA THR A 123 -4.96 -4.37 0.95
C THR A 123 -5.53 -4.61 -0.44
N GLU A 124 -6.65 -3.97 -0.74
CA GLU A 124 -7.23 -3.90 -2.08
C GLU A 124 -7.47 -2.44 -2.45
N SER A 125 -6.97 -2.05 -3.62
CA SER A 125 -7.19 -0.72 -4.17
C SER A 125 -8.04 -0.79 -5.43
N ARG A 126 -9.02 0.10 -5.52
CA ARG A 126 -9.98 0.16 -6.63
C ARG A 126 -10.08 1.56 -7.20
N VAL A 127 -10.28 1.62 -8.51
CA VAL A 127 -10.61 2.86 -9.25
C VAL A 127 -11.90 2.60 -10.00
N ASN A 128 -12.90 3.46 -9.84
CA ASN A 128 -14.24 3.29 -10.43
C ASN A 128 -14.86 1.88 -10.15
N GLY A 129 -14.61 1.34 -8.96
CA GLY A 129 -15.08 0.00 -8.57
C GLY A 129 -14.24 -1.17 -9.08
N GLU A 130 -13.32 -0.96 -10.02
CA GLU A 130 -12.45 -2.00 -10.54
C GLU A 130 -11.19 -2.17 -9.69
N LEU A 131 -10.80 -3.42 -9.43
CA LEU A 131 -9.58 -3.76 -8.71
C LEU A 131 -8.36 -3.39 -9.56
N VAL A 132 -7.51 -2.52 -9.04
CA VAL A 132 -6.27 -2.09 -9.71
C VAL A 132 -5.02 -2.70 -9.08
N THR A 133 -4.98 -2.86 -7.76
CA THR A 133 -3.83 -3.42 -7.06
C THR A 133 -4.27 -4.15 -5.80
N THR A 134 -3.66 -5.29 -5.54
CA THR A 134 -3.69 -5.94 -4.22
C THR A 134 -2.32 -5.89 -3.59
N GLY A 135 -2.26 -5.74 -2.28
CA GLY A 135 -1.01 -5.71 -1.52
C GLY A 135 -1.03 -6.64 -0.31
N LEU A 136 0.12 -7.20 -0.01
CA LEU A 136 0.37 -7.90 1.24
C LEU A 136 1.57 -7.23 1.91
N TYR A 137 1.32 -6.65 3.07
CA TYR A 137 2.32 -6.01 3.93
C TYR A 137 2.64 -6.94 5.08
N THR A 138 3.91 -7.24 5.30
CA THR A 138 4.35 -8.04 6.45
C THR A 138 5.27 -7.22 7.33
N PHE A 139 4.86 -7.06 8.57
CA PHE A 139 5.60 -6.33 9.59
C PHE A 139 6.10 -7.28 10.67
N VAL A 140 7.28 -7.00 11.21
CA VAL A 140 7.87 -7.74 12.32
C VAL A 140 8.04 -6.81 13.51
N VAL A 141 7.39 -7.13 14.62
CA VAL A 141 7.56 -6.43 15.90
C VAL A 141 8.53 -7.24 16.74
N ARG A 142 9.72 -6.71 16.96
CA ARG A 142 10.76 -7.37 17.76
C ARG A 142 10.33 -7.49 19.22
N GLY A 143 10.47 -8.67 19.81
CA GLY A 143 10.03 -8.94 21.17
C GLY A 143 8.52 -8.92 21.38
N GLY A 144 7.71 -8.75 20.32
CA GLY A 144 6.26 -8.58 20.43
C GLY A 144 5.46 -9.88 20.70
N ALA A 145 6.14 -11.01 20.75
CA ALA A 145 5.52 -12.30 21.11
C ALA A 145 5.54 -12.58 22.63
N LEU A 146 6.24 -11.76 23.42
CA LEU A 146 6.37 -11.88 24.86
C LEU A 146 5.23 -11.16 25.58
#